data_548987b6ec7b40dfb83031039fd5cc71
#
_entry.id   548987b6ec7b40dfb83031039fd5cc71
#
_cell.length_a   1.000
_cell.length_b   1.000
_cell.length_c   1.000
_cell.angle_alpha   90.00
_cell.angle_beta   90.00
_cell.angle_gamma   90.00
#
_symmetry.space_group_name_H-M   'P 1'
#
loop_
_entity.id
_entity.type
_entity.pdbx_description
1 polymer ?
#
loop_
_entity_poly.entity_id
_entity_poly.type
_entity_poly.pdbx_seq_one_letter_code
_entity_poly.pdbx_strand_id
1 'polypeptide(L)'
;MASRSLASMMKKSAVLYHYPCPDGAFAALAAHLYFCATSLPALFLPNTVYNPIKLEHLPIHEIDDLYLLDFAGPSGFVHQISSKFSRVVILDHHKTAKEMLGGETLVGKNVNAVLDMERSGATIAYDYFKEKLVGNPNQNIVSEFSRLRPIFEYIEDADLWRWRLENSKAFSSGLKDLNLEFNVRLNPSLFKQLLSLDLESVIAQGMMSLSVKEKLINDTLDQSYEIALGGGAFGHCLAVNADSLPELRSELGHQLAIKSSDQNLRAIGAVVYRVPGLENDKLLKISLRSSVSEDTTPISQEFGGGGHRNASSFMISFAEFEKWKVDKRA
;
A
#
# COMPACT_ATOMS: atom_id res chain seq x y z
N MET A 1 -55.92 23.05 0.91
CA MET A 1 -55.35 21.70 0.66
C MET A 1 -54.03 21.88 -0.01
N ALA A 2 -52.93 21.71 0.74
CA ALA A 2 -51.58 21.91 0.24
C ALA A 2 -51.15 20.61 -0.42
N SER A 3 -51.01 20.62 -1.73
CA SER A 3 -50.39 19.56 -2.50
C SER A 3 -48.90 19.55 -2.16
N ARG A 4 -48.47 18.67 -1.24
CA ARG A 4 -47.06 18.32 -1.08
C ARG A 4 -46.67 17.51 -2.31
N SER A 5 -45.93 18.13 -3.24
CA SER A 5 -45.24 17.42 -4.28
C SER A 5 -44.20 16.53 -3.61
N LEU A 6 -44.45 15.22 -3.59
CA LEU A 6 -43.42 14.22 -3.37
C LEU A 6 -42.48 14.24 -4.61
N ALA A 7 -41.53 15.16 -4.61
CA ALA A 7 -40.35 14.96 -5.38
C ALA A 7 -39.68 13.70 -4.80
N SER A 8 -39.80 12.57 -5.49
CA SER A 8 -39.07 11.35 -5.17
C SER A 8 -37.60 11.77 -5.05
N MET A 9 -37.05 11.81 -3.84
CA MET A 9 -35.66 12.08 -3.64
C MET A 9 -34.91 10.94 -4.34
N MET A 10 -34.25 11.26 -5.43
CA MET A 10 -33.40 10.30 -6.13
C MET A 10 -32.38 9.78 -5.13
N LYS A 11 -32.44 8.48 -4.83
CA LYS A 11 -31.47 7.85 -3.93
C LYS A 11 -30.07 7.93 -4.53
N LYS A 12 -29.09 8.03 -3.66
CA LYS A 12 -27.67 8.15 -4.03
C LYS A 12 -27.04 6.77 -4.18
N SER A 13 -25.97 6.68 -4.91
CA SER A 13 -25.03 5.56 -4.79
C SER A 13 -24.01 5.85 -3.68
N ALA A 14 -23.58 4.83 -2.96
CA ALA A 14 -22.41 4.93 -2.06
C ALA A 14 -21.24 4.13 -2.61
N VAL A 15 -20.06 4.73 -2.58
CA VAL A 15 -18.80 4.15 -3.02
C VAL A 15 -17.88 4.08 -1.82
N LEU A 16 -17.72 2.89 -1.28
CA LEU A 16 -16.74 2.59 -0.26
C LEU A 16 -15.45 2.15 -0.96
N TYR A 17 -14.32 2.75 -0.63
CA TYR A 17 -13.03 2.41 -1.26
C TYR A 17 -11.95 2.19 -0.21
N HIS A 18 -11.03 1.28 -0.50
CA HIS A 18 -9.91 0.94 0.39
C HIS A 18 -9.03 2.17 0.65
N TYR A 19 -8.69 2.40 1.93
CA TYR A 19 -7.91 3.53 2.42
C TYR A 19 -6.98 3.05 3.58
N PRO A 20 -5.77 3.56 3.73
CA PRO A 20 -5.04 4.48 2.86
C PRO A 20 -4.24 3.73 1.77
N CYS A 21 -4.74 3.71 0.57
CA CYS A 21 -4.11 2.99 -0.54
C CYS A 21 -4.28 3.76 -1.86
N PRO A 22 -3.24 3.93 -2.67
CA PRO A 22 -3.38 4.48 -4.02
C PRO A 22 -4.35 3.68 -4.87
N ASP A 23 -4.32 2.34 -4.82
CA ASP A 23 -5.19 1.46 -5.60
C ASP A 23 -6.67 1.75 -5.33
N GLY A 24 -7.09 1.75 -4.06
CA GLY A 24 -8.46 2.12 -3.68
C GLY A 24 -8.84 3.56 -4.05
N ALA A 25 -7.92 4.52 -3.93
CA ALA A 25 -8.17 5.91 -4.32
C ALA A 25 -8.38 6.07 -5.83
N PHE A 26 -7.61 5.35 -6.65
CA PHE A 26 -7.79 5.34 -8.11
C PHE A 26 -9.04 4.55 -8.52
N ALA A 27 -9.39 3.46 -7.82
CA ALA A 27 -10.68 2.80 -8.00
C ALA A 27 -11.86 3.76 -7.74
N ALA A 28 -11.77 4.58 -6.69
CA ALA A 28 -12.74 5.64 -6.39
C ALA A 28 -12.74 6.75 -7.45
N LEU A 29 -11.59 7.10 -8.03
CA LEU A 29 -11.50 8.06 -9.14
C LEU A 29 -12.25 7.55 -10.38
N ALA A 30 -12.14 6.27 -10.72
CA ALA A 30 -12.90 5.67 -11.83
C ALA A 30 -14.41 5.78 -11.59
N ALA A 31 -14.87 5.49 -10.38
CA ALA A 31 -16.25 5.69 -9.99
C ALA A 31 -16.67 7.17 -10.08
N HIS A 32 -15.82 8.10 -9.61
CA HIS A 32 -16.08 9.53 -9.67
C HIS A 32 -16.30 10.02 -11.11
N LEU A 33 -15.45 9.61 -12.03
CA LEU A 33 -15.61 9.94 -13.46
C LEU A 33 -16.96 9.43 -14.02
N TYR A 34 -17.32 8.19 -13.68
CA TYR A 34 -18.61 7.62 -14.09
C TYR A 34 -19.80 8.42 -13.55
N PHE A 35 -19.81 8.73 -12.25
CA PHE A 35 -20.90 9.49 -11.63
C PHE A 35 -20.97 10.93 -12.13
N CYS A 36 -19.84 11.55 -12.43
CA CYS A 36 -19.82 12.85 -13.12
C CYS A 36 -20.39 12.78 -14.53
N ALA A 37 -20.04 11.73 -15.31
CA ALA A 37 -20.55 11.54 -16.67
C ALA A 37 -22.05 11.34 -16.73
N THR A 38 -22.60 10.63 -15.73
CA THR A 38 -24.02 10.27 -15.66
C THR A 38 -24.86 11.27 -14.86
N SER A 39 -24.24 12.26 -14.23
CA SER A 39 -24.88 13.20 -13.30
C SER A 39 -25.67 12.52 -12.19
N LEU A 40 -25.32 11.29 -11.83
CA LEU A 40 -25.92 10.55 -10.72
C LEU A 40 -25.24 10.96 -9.41
N PRO A 41 -26.00 11.17 -8.34
CA PRO A 41 -25.43 11.52 -7.04
C PRO A 41 -24.71 10.33 -6.41
N ALA A 42 -23.47 10.55 -5.94
CA ALA A 42 -22.67 9.53 -5.27
C ALA A 42 -22.03 10.07 -3.99
N LEU A 43 -21.98 9.22 -2.96
CA LEU A 43 -21.31 9.46 -1.71
C LEU A 43 -20.04 8.61 -1.65
N PHE A 44 -18.87 9.24 -1.48
CA PHE A 44 -17.60 8.55 -1.39
C PHE A 44 -17.17 8.41 0.07
N LEU A 45 -16.80 7.20 0.47
CA LEU A 45 -16.50 6.82 1.84
C LEU A 45 -15.18 6.04 1.90
N PRO A 46 -14.09 6.63 2.42
CA PRO A 46 -12.85 5.89 2.63
C PRO A 46 -13.06 4.84 3.73
N ASN A 47 -12.64 3.62 3.46
CA ASN A 47 -12.78 2.49 4.37
C ASN A 47 -11.43 1.92 4.77
N THR A 48 -11.14 1.87 6.07
CA THR A 48 -9.90 1.29 6.60
C THR A 48 -10.10 -0.16 7.02
N VAL A 49 -9.06 -0.98 6.84
CA VAL A 49 -9.07 -2.38 7.26
C VAL A 49 -9.15 -2.53 8.79
N TYR A 50 -8.48 -1.62 9.52
CA TYR A 50 -8.41 -1.68 10.98
C TYR A 50 -9.66 -1.16 11.71
N ASN A 51 -10.44 -0.32 11.04
CA ASN A 51 -11.71 0.18 11.55
C ASN A 51 -12.72 0.29 10.39
N PRO A 52 -13.20 -0.86 9.87
CA PRO A 52 -14.06 -0.89 8.71
C PRO A 52 -15.40 -0.22 8.98
N ILE A 53 -15.94 0.39 7.94
CA ILE A 53 -17.28 0.98 7.96
C ILE A 53 -18.30 -0.13 8.22
N LYS A 54 -19.11 0.05 9.24
CA LYS A 54 -20.21 -0.85 9.57
C LYS A 54 -21.51 -0.36 8.92
N LEU A 55 -22.47 -1.28 8.77
CA LEU A 55 -23.78 -0.98 8.20
C LEU A 55 -24.48 0.18 8.92
N GLU A 56 -24.32 0.26 10.24
CA GLU A 56 -24.90 1.33 11.09
C GLU A 56 -24.33 2.73 10.80
N HIS A 57 -23.16 2.81 10.17
CA HIS A 57 -22.53 4.08 9.78
C HIS A 57 -23.02 4.59 8.41
N LEU A 58 -23.81 3.81 7.69
CA LEU A 58 -24.30 4.14 6.36
C LEU A 58 -25.70 4.75 6.43
N PRO A 59 -25.99 5.84 5.71
CA PRO A 59 -27.33 6.41 5.61
C PRO A 59 -28.21 5.56 4.67
N ILE A 60 -28.61 4.36 5.14
CA ILE A 60 -29.26 3.31 4.34
C ILE A 60 -30.50 3.84 3.61
N HIS A 61 -31.26 4.76 4.22
CA HIS A 61 -32.49 5.31 3.63
C HIS A 61 -32.23 6.23 2.43
N GLU A 62 -30.99 6.73 2.29
CA GLU A 62 -30.57 7.63 1.20
C GLU A 62 -29.86 6.90 0.07
N ILE A 63 -29.44 5.64 0.30
CA ILE A 63 -28.60 4.87 -0.62
C ILE A 63 -29.44 3.79 -1.29
N ASP A 64 -29.30 3.65 -2.60
CA ASP A 64 -29.89 2.58 -3.39
C ASP A 64 -28.85 1.53 -3.81
N ASP A 65 -27.75 1.98 -4.38
CA ASP A 65 -26.65 1.14 -4.83
C ASP A 65 -25.42 1.34 -3.97
N LEU A 66 -24.75 0.22 -3.64
CA LEU A 66 -23.50 0.21 -2.87
C LEU A 66 -22.38 -0.40 -3.70
N TYR A 67 -21.25 0.31 -3.78
CA TYR A 67 -20.03 -0.15 -4.43
C TYR A 67 -18.93 -0.34 -3.38
N LEU A 68 -18.29 -1.50 -3.39
CA LEU A 68 -17.09 -1.81 -2.62
C LEU A 68 -15.93 -1.91 -3.60
N LEU A 69 -14.95 -1.03 -3.47
CA LEU A 69 -13.84 -0.89 -4.40
C LEU A 69 -12.52 -1.21 -3.68
N ASP A 70 -11.80 -2.19 -4.21
CA ASP A 70 -10.52 -2.66 -3.69
C ASP A 70 -10.65 -3.29 -2.28
N PHE A 71 -11.82 -3.80 -1.93
CA PHE A 71 -12.08 -4.63 -0.75
C PHE A 71 -13.50 -5.23 -0.78
N ALA A 72 -13.72 -6.31 -0.01
CA ALA A 72 -15.03 -6.93 0.14
C ALA A 72 -15.63 -6.77 1.55
N GLY A 73 -14.88 -6.18 2.49
CA GLY A 73 -15.30 -6.05 3.88
C GLY A 73 -14.96 -7.29 4.74
N PRO A 74 -15.26 -7.23 6.04
CA PRO A 74 -15.05 -8.38 6.93
C PRO A 74 -16.08 -9.49 6.65
N SER A 75 -15.80 -10.69 7.17
CA SER A 75 -16.71 -11.84 7.03
C SER A 75 -18.14 -11.50 7.47
N GLY A 76 -19.12 -11.90 6.66
CA GLY A 76 -20.54 -11.62 6.87
C GLY A 76 -21.00 -10.22 6.49
N PHE A 77 -20.09 -9.30 6.16
CA PHE A 77 -20.48 -7.92 5.80
C PHE A 77 -21.32 -7.89 4.51
N VAL A 78 -20.90 -8.63 3.48
CA VAL A 78 -21.63 -8.69 2.20
C VAL A 78 -23.04 -9.25 2.40
N HIS A 79 -23.21 -10.25 3.26
CA HIS A 79 -24.53 -10.77 3.61
C HIS A 79 -25.41 -9.72 4.28
N GLN A 80 -24.85 -8.93 5.21
CA GLN A 80 -25.59 -7.86 5.89
C GLN A 80 -26.05 -6.77 4.92
N ILE A 81 -25.16 -6.30 4.03
CA ILE A 81 -25.47 -5.22 3.09
C ILE A 81 -26.39 -5.68 1.95
N SER A 82 -26.30 -6.94 1.49
CA SER A 82 -27.14 -7.44 0.40
C SER A 82 -28.64 -7.35 0.70
N SER A 83 -29.03 -7.47 1.96
CA SER A 83 -30.44 -7.34 2.38
C SER A 83 -30.93 -5.88 2.49
N LYS A 84 -30.05 -4.88 2.37
CA LYS A 84 -30.34 -3.47 2.66
C LYS A 84 -30.29 -2.57 1.44
N PHE A 85 -29.59 -2.96 0.38
CA PHE A 85 -29.40 -2.15 -0.81
C PHE A 85 -30.03 -2.84 -2.03
N SER A 86 -30.48 -2.06 -3.01
CA SER A 86 -31.06 -2.59 -4.25
C SER A 86 -30.03 -3.32 -5.09
N ARG A 87 -28.79 -2.84 -5.06
CA ARG A 87 -27.65 -3.44 -5.75
C ARG A 87 -26.37 -3.25 -4.94
N VAL A 88 -25.55 -4.31 -4.88
CA VAL A 88 -24.21 -4.29 -4.31
C VAL A 88 -23.23 -4.71 -5.39
N VAL A 89 -22.20 -3.91 -5.61
CA VAL A 89 -21.13 -4.19 -6.57
C VAL A 89 -19.81 -4.27 -5.81
N ILE A 90 -19.07 -5.34 -6.01
CA ILE A 90 -17.76 -5.59 -5.39
C ILE A 90 -16.73 -5.72 -6.50
N LEU A 91 -15.74 -4.83 -6.50
CA LEU A 91 -14.63 -4.82 -7.43
C LEU A 91 -13.34 -4.99 -6.63
N ASP A 92 -12.76 -6.18 -6.65
CA ASP A 92 -11.66 -6.51 -5.74
C ASP A 92 -10.70 -7.53 -6.37
N HIS A 93 -9.49 -7.59 -5.87
CA HIS A 93 -8.44 -8.51 -6.32
C HIS A 93 -7.82 -9.34 -5.20
N HIS A 94 -8.21 -9.10 -3.96
CA HIS A 94 -7.63 -9.79 -2.82
C HIS A 94 -8.05 -11.26 -2.76
N LYS A 95 -7.07 -12.14 -2.54
CA LYS A 95 -7.31 -13.59 -2.38
C LYS A 95 -8.34 -13.89 -1.27
N THR A 96 -8.27 -13.15 -0.16
CA THR A 96 -9.20 -13.30 0.96
C THR A 96 -10.64 -12.99 0.58
N ALA A 97 -10.88 -11.99 -0.28
CA ALA A 97 -12.21 -11.69 -0.81
C ALA A 97 -12.73 -12.85 -1.68
N LYS A 98 -11.87 -13.41 -2.53
CA LYS A 98 -12.22 -14.57 -3.37
C LYS A 98 -12.56 -15.81 -2.53
N GLU A 99 -11.77 -16.09 -1.50
CA GLU A 99 -12.02 -17.22 -0.59
C GLU A 99 -13.32 -17.04 0.19
N MET A 100 -13.57 -15.83 0.70
CA MET A 100 -14.77 -15.50 1.47
C MET A 100 -16.04 -15.59 0.62
N LEU A 101 -16.03 -14.99 -0.57
CA LEU A 101 -17.21 -14.94 -1.46
C LEU A 101 -17.40 -16.24 -2.26
N GLY A 102 -16.35 -16.99 -2.54
CA GLY A 102 -16.40 -18.28 -3.23
C GLY A 102 -16.98 -19.44 -2.39
N GLY A 103 -16.94 -19.32 -1.06
CA GLY A 103 -17.51 -20.29 -0.11
C GLY A 103 -18.98 -19.99 0.26
N GLU A 104 -19.45 -18.78 0.04
CA GLU A 104 -20.82 -18.38 0.38
C GLU A 104 -21.79 -18.69 -0.76
N THR A 105 -22.50 -19.80 -0.66
CA THR A 105 -23.58 -20.20 -1.58
C THR A 105 -24.78 -19.24 -1.58
N LEU A 106 -24.74 -18.13 -0.87
CA LEU A 106 -25.85 -17.22 -0.59
C LEU A 106 -25.44 -15.73 -0.65
N VAL A 107 -24.62 -15.36 -1.60
CA VAL A 107 -24.55 -13.94 -1.96
C VAL A 107 -25.88 -13.59 -2.68
N GLY A 108 -26.64 -12.62 -2.18
CA GLY A 108 -27.96 -12.30 -2.71
C GLY A 108 -27.94 -12.03 -4.22
N LYS A 109 -29.05 -12.27 -4.92
CA LYS A 109 -29.17 -12.08 -6.38
C LYS A 109 -28.85 -10.64 -6.85
N ASN A 110 -28.82 -9.70 -5.94
CA ASN A 110 -28.49 -8.29 -6.16
C ASN A 110 -27.01 -7.96 -5.96
N VAL A 111 -26.16 -8.93 -5.67
CA VAL A 111 -24.71 -8.77 -5.50
C VAL A 111 -24.01 -9.17 -6.78
N ASN A 112 -23.20 -8.27 -7.32
CA ASN A 112 -22.33 -8.50 -8.45
C ASN A 112 -20.87 -8.32 -8.01
N ALA A 113 -20.09 -9.39 -8.02
CA ALA A 113 -18.68 -9.39 -7.65
C ALA A 113 -17.80 -9.64 -8.89
N VAL A 114 -16.85 -8.75 -9.12
CA VAL A 114 -15.76 -8.93 -10.09
C VAL A 114 -14.48 -9.10 -9.28
N LEU A 115 -13.94 -10.32 -9.29
CA LEU A 115 -12.77 -10.70 -8.50
C LEU A 115 -11.68 -11.21 -9.44
N ASP A 116 -10.63 -10.44 -9.60
CA ASP A 116 -9.51 -10.75 -10.50
C ASP A 116 -8.16 -10.48 -9.83
N MET A 117 -7.49 -11.54 -9.39
CA MET A 117 -6.20 -11.45 -8.69
C MET A 117 -5.02 -11.12 -9.61
N GLU A 118 -5.22 -11.13 -10.93
CA GLU A 118 -4.21 -10.73 -11.90
C GLU A 118 -4.26 -9.23 -12.23
N ARG A 119 -5.16 -8.51 -11.57
CA ARG A 119 -5.38 -7.07 -11.74
C ARG A 119 -5.48 -6.37 -10.39
N SER A 120 -5.27 -5.05 -10.39
CA SER A 120 -5.52 -4.23 -9.19
C SER A 120 -6.98 -3.77 -9.11
N GLY A 121 -7.42 -3.38 -7.92
CA GLY A 121 -8.75 -2.82 -7.70
C GLY A 121 -9.01 -1.58 -8.57
N ALA A 122 -7.99 -0.74 -8.78
CA ALA A 122 -8.06 0.44 -9.65
C ALA A 122 -8.38 0.08 -11.10
N THR A 123 -7.65 -0.87 -11.70
CA THR A 123 -7.87 -1.24 -13.11
C THR A 123 -9.15 -2.04 -13.32
N ILE A 124 -9.56 -2.86 -12.36
CA ILE A 124 -10.87 -3.51 -12.36
C ILE A 124 -11.98 -2.45 -12.36
N ALA A 125 -11.89 -1.47 -11.46
CA ALA A 125 -12.87 -0.39 -11.39
C ALA A 125 -12.85 0.50 -12.63
N TYR A 126 -11.66 0.80 -13.17
CA TYR A 126 -11.51 1.55 -14.40
C TYR A 126 -12.29 0.91 -15.54
N ASP A 127 -12.07 -0.37 -15.83
CA ASP A 127 -12.74 -1.05 -16.95
C ASP A 127 -14.24 -1.21 -16.69
N TYR A 128 -14.63 -1.56 -15.46
CA TYR A 128 -16.03 -1.70 -15.08
C TYR A 128 -16.84 -0.42 -15.32
N PHE A 129 -16.32 0.74 -14.89
CA PHE A 129 -17.04 2.01 -15.04
C PHE A 129 -16.92 2.57 -16.46
N LYS A 130 -15.79 2.37 -17.15
CA LYS A 130 -15.62 2.77 -18.54
C LYS A 130 -16.57 2.03 -19.47
N GLU A 131 -16.75 0.72 -19.28
CA GLU A 131 -17.68 -0.10 -20.07
C GLU A 131 -19.13 0.43 -19.96
N LYS A 132 -19.53 0.87 -18.77
CA LYS A 132 -20.86 1.46 -18.55
C LYS A 132 -21.06 2.82 -19.19
N LEU A 133 -20.02 3.45 -19.70
CA LEU A 133 -20.08 4.72 -20.43
C LEU A 133 -20.12 4.52 -21.95
N VAL A 134 -20.14 3.29 -22.44
CA VAL A 134 -20.28 3.03 -23.89
C VAL A 134 -21.58 3.66 -24.38
N GLY A 135 -21.45 4.56 -25.38
CA GLY A 135 -22.60 5.32 -25.91
C GLY A 135 -22.99 6.55 -25.10
N ASN A 136 -22.25 6.89 -24.04
CA ASN A 136 -22.49 8.12 -23.28
C ASN A 136 -22.19 9.36 -24.16
N PRO A 137 -23.08 10.36 -24.21
CA PRO A 137 -22.88 11.56 -25.02
C PRO A 137 -21.76 12.48 -24.51
N ASN A 138 -21.33 12.34 -23.26
CA ASN A 138 -20.28 13.16 -22.68
C ASN A 138 -18.87 12.68 -23.09
N GLN A 139 -18.49 13.01 -24.31
CA GLN A 139 -17.20 12.61 -24.90
C GLN A 139 -15.99 13.15 -24.12
N ASN A 140 -16.12 14.29 -23.42
CA ASN A 140 -15.02 14.83 -22.64
C ASN A 140 -14.62 13.90 -21.50
N ILE A 141 -15.58 13.32 -20.78
CA ILE A 141 -15.28 12.38 -19.69
C ILE A 141 -14.78 11.03 -20.22
N VAL A 142 -15.31 10.58 -21.36
CA VAL A 142 -14.80 9.36 -22.03
C VAL A 142 -13.33 9.55 -22.42
N SER A 143 -12.96 10.76 -22.91
CA SER A 143 -11.56 11.07 -23.22
C SER A 143 -10.67 11.14 -21.98
N GLU A 144 -11.17 11.64 -20.84
CA GLU A 144 -10.45 11.63 -19.56
C GLU A 144 -10.14 10.20 -19.08
N PHE A 145 -11.07 9.26 -19.17
CA PHE A 145 -10.77 7.85 -18.92
C PHE A 145 -9.60 7.37 -19.80
N SER A 146 -9.62 7.69 -21.08
CA SER A 146 -8.56 7.24 -21.99
C SER A 146 -7.21 7.87 -21.67
N ARG A 147 -7.19 9.15 -21.30
CA ARG A 147 -5.98 9.89 -20.88
C ARG A 147 -5.35 9.30 -19.62
N LEU A 148 -6.19 8.89 -18.67
CA LEU A 148 -5.73 8.39 -17.37
C LEU A 148 -5.30 6.92 -17.39
N ARG A 149 -5.65 6.15 -18.44
CA ARG A 149 -5.35 4.71 -18.50
C ARG A 149 -3.91 4.36 -18.13
N PRO A 150 -2.87 5.05 -18.64
CA PRO A 150 -1.50 4.75 -18.29
C PRO A 150 -1.23 4.88 -16.77
N ILE A 151 -1.79 5.89 -16.11
CA ILE A 151 -1.61 6.07 -14.66
C ILE A 151 -2.20 4.86 -13.89
N PHE A 152 -3.39 4.39 -14.28
CA PHE A 152 -3.99 3.19 -13.67
C PHE A 152 -3.12 1.95 -13.87
N GLU A 153 -2.47 1.81 -15.02
CA GLU A 153 -1.53 0.70 -15.29
C GLU A 153 -0.29 0.77 -14.41
N TYR A 154 0.25 1.97 -14.15
CA TYR A 154 1.35 2.17 -13.21
C TYR A 154 0.95 1.87 -11.76
N ILE A 155 -0.29 2.22 -11.36
CA ILE A 155 -0.83 1.84 -10.05
C ILE A 155 -0.88 0.32 -9.92
N GLU A 156 -1.43 -0.38 -10.92
CA GLU A 156 -1.52 -1.84 -10.93
C GLU A 156 -0.13 -2.50 -10.87
N ASP A 157 0.82 -2.01 -11.67
CA ASP A 157 2.16 -2.57 -11.74
C ASP A 157 2.90 -2.46 -10.40
N ALA A 158 2.69 -1.37 -9.67
CA ALA A 158 3.24 -1.16 -8.34
C ALA A 158 2.50 -1.97 -7.26
N ASP A 159 1.17 -1.99 -7.28
CA ASP A 159 0.34 -2.69 -6.31
C ASP A 159 0.59 -4.21 -6.33
N LEU A 160 0.69 -4.79 -7.53
CA LEU A 160 0.99 -6.19 -7.73
C LEU A 160 2.51 -6.53 -7.70
N TRP A 161 3.35 -5.57 -7.33
CA TRP A 161 4.83 -5.73 -7.25
C TRP A 161 5.47 -6.28 -8.52
N ARG A 162 4.91 -5.99 -9.68
CA ARG A 162 5.39 -6.50 -10.96
C ARG A 162 6.62 -5.76 -11.48
N TRP A 163 6.63 -4.44 -11.35
CA TRP A 163 7.73 -3.55 -11.77
C TRP A 163 8.14 -3.77 -13.24
N ARG A 164 7.17 -4.00 -14.12
CA ARG A 164 7.38 -4.31 -15.55
C ARG A 164 7.33 -3.08 -16.44
N LEU A 165 6.60 -2.06 -16.02
CA LEU A 165 6.53 -0.82 -16.77
C LEU A 165 7.82 -0.02 -16.59
N GLU A 166 8.23 0.66 -17.66
CA GLU A 166 9.40 1.52 -17.61
C GLU A 166 9.23 2.59 -16.53
N ASN A 167 10.25 2.77 -15.68
CA ASN A 167 10.22 3.74 -14.57
C ASN A 167 9.10 3.54 -13.52
N SER A 168 8.52 2.34 -13.43
CA SER A 168 7.43 2.05 -12.49
C SER A 168 7.78 2.35 -11.04
N LYS A 169 9.00 2.00 -10.60
CA LYS A 169 9.49 2.35 -9.26
C LYS A 169 9.61 3.87 -9.07
N ALA A 170 10.02 4.58 -10.12
CA ALA A 170 10.09 6.05 -10.09
C ALA A 170 8.68 6.64 -9.97
N PHE A 171 7.72 6.17 -10.77
CA PHE A 171 6.33 6.58 -10.63
C PHE A 171 5.80 6.37 -9.21
N SER A 172 5.98 5.19 -8.64
CA SER A 172 5.54 4.87 -7.27
C SER A 172 6.20 5.76 -6.22
N SER A 173 7.52 6.04 -6.37
CA SER A 173 8.24 6.97 -5.50
C SER A 173 7.72 8.40 -5.64
N GLY A 174 7.54 8.88 -6.86
CA GLY A 174 7.04 10.23 -7.13
C GLY A 174 5.62 10.44 -6.63
N LEU A 175 4.74 9.46 -6.81
CA LEU A 175 3.38 9.51 -6.28
C LEU A 175 3.38 9.57 -4.74
N LYS A 176 4.25 8.80 -4.08
CA LYS A 176 4.42 8.85 -2.62
C LYS A 176 4.93 10.22 -2.16
N ASP A 177 5.86 10.82 -2.90
CA ASP A 177 6.45 12.12 -2.56
C ASP A 177 5.45 13.28 -2.68
N LEU A 178 4.38 13.12 -3.45
CA LEU A 178 3.27 14.09 -3.49
C LEU A 178 2.50 14.16 -2.17
N ASN A 179 2.66 13.17 -1.29
CA ASN A 179 2.04 13.10 0.02
C ASN A 179 0.53 13.39 0.01
N LEU A 180 -0.18 12.82 -0.97
CA LEU A 180 -1.61 13.04 -1.16
C LEU A 180 -2.40 12.36 -0.05
N GLU A 181 -3.32 13.12 0.57
CA GLU A 181 -4.31 12.53 1.46
C GLU A 181 -5.43 11.90 0.62
N PHE A 182 -5.55 10.56 0.68
CA PHE A 182 -6.53 9.79 -0.09
C PHE A 182 -7.92 9.72 0.56
N ASN A 183 -8.08 10.28 1.75
CA ASN A 183 -9.38 10.41 2.39
C ASN A 183 -10.14 11.61 1.83
N VAL A 184 -11.15 11.39 1.00
CA VAL A 184 -11.94 12.46 0.39
C VAL A 184 -12.65 13.39 1.40
N ARG A 185 -12.86 12.92 2.64
CA ARG A 185 -13.44 13.75 3.71
C ARG A 185 -12.43 14.73 4.30
N LEU A 186 -11.14 14.33 4.35
CA LEU A 186 -10.05 15.18 4.80
C LEU A 186 -9.49 16.01 3.65
N ASN A 187 -9.55 15.50 2.43
CA ASN A 187 -9.11 16.14 1.21
C ASN A 187 -10.26 16.23 0.19
N PRO A 188 -11.16 17.21 0.28
CA PRO A 188 -12.25 17.37 -0.69
C PRO A 188 -11.79 17.62 -2.13
N SER A 189 -10.52 17.99 -2.33
CA SER A 189 -9.92 18.21 -3.64
C SER A 189 -9.26 16.95 -4.23
N LEU A 190 -9.36 15.79 -3.57
CA LEU A 190 -8.68 14.56 -3.95
C LEU A 190 -8.85 14.23 -5.44
N PHE A 191 -10.06 14.10 -5.92
CA PHE A 191 -10.30 13.70 -7.31
C PHE A 191 -9.77 14.74 -8.31
N LYS A 192 -9.86 16.04 -7.98
CA LYS A 192 -9.26 17.09 -8.81
C LYS A 192 -7.73 16.95 -8.86
N GLN A 193 -7.09 16.64 -7.74
CA GLN A 193 -5.64 16.41 -7.68
C GLN A 193 -5.25 15.19 -8.51
N LEU A 194 -5.97 14.07 -8.35
CA LEU A 194 -5.70 12.84 -9.13
C LEU A 194 -5.93 13.06 -10.64
N LEU A 195 -6.95 13.81 -11.03
CA LEU A 195 -7.21 14.18 -12.42
C LEU A 195 -6.13 15.07 -13.02
N SER A 196 -5.46 15.90 -12.19
CA SER A 196 -4.41 16.79 -12.65
C SER A 196 -3.02 16.15 -12.69
N LEU A 197 -2.88 14.88 -12.31
CA LEU A 197 -1.60 14.19 -12.38
C LEU A 197 -1.10 14.10 -13.82
N ASP A 198 0.14 14.47 -14.00
CA ASP A 198 0.90 14.26 -15.22
C ASP A 198 1.92 13.13 -15.00
N LEU A 199 1.80 12.08 -15.78
CA LEU A 199 2.59 10.86 -15.61
C LEU A 199 4.09 11.14 -15.67
N GLU A 200 4.52 11.90 -16.67
CA GLU A 200 5.94 12.21 -16.89
C GLU A 200 6.52 13.04 -15.74
N SER A 201 5.75 14.00 -15.26
CA SER A 201 6.14 14.83 -14.12
C SER A 201 6.28 14.01 -12.84
N VAL A 202 5.36 13.07 -12.58
CA VAL A 202 5.44 12.17 -11.42
C VAL A 202 6.64 11.24 -11.52
N ILE A 203 6.91 10.68 -12.70
CA ILE A 203 8.09 9.84 -12.95
C ILE A 203 9.37 10.65 -12.74
N ALA A 204 9.48 11.84 -13.34
CA ALA A 204 10.65 12.70 -13.21
C ALA A 204 10.95 13.05 -11.73
N GLN A 205 9.91 13.43 -10.98
CA GLN A 205 10.03 13.67 -9.54
C GLN A 205 10.54 12.42 -8.80
N GLY A 206 9.96 11.27 -9.09
CA GLY A 206 10.34 10.01 -8.45
C GLY A 206 11.76 9.54 -8.82
N MET A 207 12.22 9.78 -10.05
CA MET A 207 13.62 9.54 -10.43
C MET A 207 14.59 10.36 -9.58
N MET A 208 14.29 11.63 -9.37
CA MET A 208 15.09 12.48 -8.49
C MET A 208 15.12 11.93 -7.06
N SER A 209 13.98 11.56 -6.52
CA SER A 209 13.87 11.00 -5.17
C SER A 209 14.60 9.67 -5.03
N LEU A 210 14.48 8.79 -6.02
CA LEU A 210 15.20 7.50 -6.03
C LEU A 210 16.71 7.72 -6.10
N SER A 211 17.18 8.65 -6.93
CA SER A 211 18.62 8.97 -7.02
C SER A 211 19.17 9.50 -5.70
N VAL A 212 18.41 10.36 -5.01
CA VAL A 212 18.80 10.85 -3.67
C VAL A 212 18.83 9.70 -2.65
N LYS A 213 17.82 8.84 -2.65
CA LYS A 213 17.76 7.67 -1.77
C LYS A 213 18.92 6.71 -2.04
N GLU A 214 19.20 6.43 -3.30
CA GLU A 214 20.30 5.55 -3.73
C GLU A 214 21.65 6.11 -3.29
N LYS A 215 21.87 7.41 -3.48
CA LYS A 215 23.08 8.07 -2.98
C LYS A 215 23.21 7.94 -1.47
N LEU A 216 22.15 8.22 -0.70
CA LEU A 216 22.16 8.07 0.76
C LEU A 216 22.45 6.64 1.19
N ILE A 217 21.90 5.67 0.49
CA ILE A 217 22.15 4.24 0.75
C ILE A 217 23.63 3.94 0.47
N ASN A 218 24.16 4.32 -0.67
CA ASN A 218 25.55 4.07 -1.05
C ASN A 218 26.53 4.74 -0.08
N ASP A 219 26.32 6.04 0.22
CA ASP A 219 27.14 6.77 1.19
C ASP A 219 27.13 6.11 2.58
N THR A 220 26.01 5.48 2.96
CA THR A 220 25.87 4.78 4.23
C THR A 220 26.54 3.40 4.16
N LEU A 221 26.37 2.66 3.08
CA LEU A 221 27.02 1.36 2.86
C LEU A 221 28.55 1.48 2.82
N ASP A 222 29.08 2.60 2.35
CA ASP A 222 30.53 2.86 2.37
C ASP A 222 31.09 3.01 3.78
N GLN A 223 30.24 3.35 4.75
CA GLN A 223 30.59 3.41 6.18
C GLN A 223 30.38 2.06 6.89
N SER A 224 30.05 0.99 6.16
CA SER A 224 29.85 -0.32 6.76
C SER A 224 31.15 -0.89 7.35
N TYR A 225 30.97 -1.65 8.40
CA TYR A 225 32.04 -2.31 9.14
C TYR A 225 31.67 -3.76 9.46
N GLU A 226 32.68 -4.60 9.61
CA GLU A 226 32.49 -6.00 9.96
C GLU A 226 32.18 -6.15 11.46
N ILE A 227 31.28 -7.06 11.77
CA ILE A 227 30.99 -7.50 13.12
C ILE A 227 31.07 -9.02 13.25
N ALA A 228 31.55 -9.49 14.38
CA ALA A 228 31.45 -10.87 14.84
C ALA A 228 30.05 -11.05 15.47
N LEU A 229 29.06 -11.47 14.70
CA LEU A 229 27.66 -11.49 15.09
C LEU A 229 27.43 -12.42 16.29
N GLY A 230 26.86 -11.87 17.36
CA GLY A 230 26.73 -12.59 18.62
C GLY A 230 28.06 -12.92 19.30
N GLY A 231 29.05 -12.04 19.16
CA GLY A 231 30.42 -12.31 19.65
C GLY A 231 31.15 -13.41 18.86
N GLY A 232 30.70 -13.67 17.63
CA GLY A 232 31.26 -14.70 16.74
C GLY A 232 30.47 -16.01 16.73
N ALA A 233 29.52 -16.21 17.64
CA ALA A 233 28.71 -17.43 17.70
C ALA A 233 27.89 -17.67 16.41
N PHE A 234 27.55 -16.61 15.72
CA PHE A 234 26.78 -16.65 14.46
C PHE A 234 27.62 -16.23 13.24
N GLY A 235 28.94 -16.30 13.31
CA GLY A 235 29.84 -15.91 12.23
C GLY A 235 29.95 -14.40 12.08
N HIS A 236 30.34 -13.95 10.89
CA HIS A 236 30.65 -12.55 10.60
C HIS A 236 29.72 -12.00 9.53
N CYS A 237 29.36 -10.73 9.67
CA CYS A 237 28.58 -9.99 8.67
C CYS A 237 28.92 -8.50 8.71
N LEU A 238 28.43 -7.74 7.73
CA LEU A 238 28.55 -6.28 7.74
C LEU A 238 27.43 -5.63 8.57
N ALA A 239 27.81 -4.56 9.27
CA ALA A 239 26.91 -3.70 10.01
C ALA A 239 27.01 -2.25 9.53
N VAL A 240 25.96 -1.46 9.76
CA VAL A 240 25.93 -0.03 9.48
C VAL A 240 25.04 0.70 10.50
N ASN A 241 25.44 1.92 10.89
CA ASN A 241 24.62 2.77 11.72
C ASN A 241 23.59 3.53 10.86
N ALA A 242 22.32 3.51 11.26
CA ALA A 242 21.22 4.13 10.52
C ALA A 242 20.24 4.89 11.44
N ASP A 243 20.79 5.64 12.41
CA ASP A 243 19.98 6.48 13.29
C ASP A 243 19.19 7.53 12.51
N SER A 244 19.83 8.20 11.57
CA SER A 244 19.27 9.31 10.77
C SER A 244 18.43 8.87 9.56
N LEU A 245 18.33 7.57 9.27
CA LEU A 245 17.71 7.05 8.05
C LEU A 245 16.60 6.02 8.33
N PRO A 246 15.57 6.35 9.13
CA PRO A 246 14.55 5.38 9.56
C PRO A 246 13.81 4.73 8.40
N GLU A 247 13.53 5.48 7.34
CA GLU A 247 12.77 5.00 6.18
C GLU A 247 13.58 4.08 5.22
N LEU A 248 14.92 4.16 5.29
CA LEU A 248 15.80 3.39 4.42
C LEU A 248 16.37 2.13 5.09
N ARG A 249 16.09 1.89 6.37
CA ARG A 249 16.68 0.78 7.15
C ARG A 249 16.44 -0.58 6.53
N SER A 250 15.28 -0.81 5.93
CA SER A 250 14.95 -2.10 5.32
C SER A 250 15.80 -2.34 4.06
N GLU A 251 15.89 -1.34 3.20
CA GLU A 251 16.67 -1.39 1.97
C GLU A 251 18.16 -1.46 2.27
N LEU A 252 18.65 -0.63 3.19
CA LEU A 252 20.04 -0.69 3.67
C LEU A 252 20.43 -2.08 4.15
N GLY A 253 19.56 -2.71 4.95
CA GLY A 253 19.85 -4.06 5.46
C GLY A 253 19.92 -5.10 4.36
N HIS A 254 19.05 -4.99 3.35
CA HIS A 254 19.06 -5.91 2.21
C HIS A 254 20.32 -5.75 1.36
N GLN A 255 20.66 -4.51 0.99
CA GLN A 255 21.88 -4.24 0.20
C GLN A 255 23.16 -4.56 0.99
N LEU A 256 23.13 -4.34 2.30
CA LEU A 256 24.25 -4.71 3.18
C LEU A 256 24.42 -6.23 3.25
N ALA A 257 23.34 -7.02 3.21
CA ALA A 257 23.41 -8.48 3.15
C ALA A 257 24.08 -8.97 1.85
N ILE A 258 23.79 -8.33 0.73
CA ILE A 258 24.43 -8.60 -0.56
C ILE A 258 25.94 -8.25 -0.47
N LYS A 259 26.25 -7.04 -0.02
CA LYS A 259 27.65 -6.57 0.15
C LYS A 259 28.43 -7.47 1.10
N SER A 260 27.80 -7.98 2.15
CA SER A 260 28.40 -8.93 3.10
C SER A 260 28.75 -10.25 2.40
N SER A 261 27.83 -10.79 1.59
CA SER A 261 28.07 -11.99 0.79
C SER A 261 29.21 -11.80 -0.22
N ASP A 262 29.27 -10.66 -0.89
CA ASP A 262 30.33 -10.34 -1.86
C ASP A 262 31.71 -10.27 -1.21
N GLN A 263 31.78 -10.02 0.09
CA GLN A 263 33.01 -10.04 0.90
C GLN A 263 33.29 -11.39 1.57
N ASN A 264 32.60 -12.46 1.15
CA ASN A 264 32.71 -13.80 1.71
C ASN A 264 32.36 -13.90 3.19
N LEU A 265 31.52 -13.00 3.68
CA LEU A 265 30.87 -13.06 4.99
C LEU A 265 29.48 -13.69 4.85
N ARG A 266 28.79 -13.89 5.97
CA ARG A 266 27.41 -14.36 5.91
C ARG A 266 26.54 -13.34 5.15
N ALA A 267 25.64 -13.84 4.31
CA ALA A 267 24.70 -13.01 3.54
C ALA A 267 23.64 -12.36 4.44
N ILE A 268 24.10 -11.68 5.49
CA ILE A 268 23.31 -10.95 6.50
C ILE A 268 23.82 -9.53 6.59
N GLY A 269 22.91 -8.58 6.62
CA GLY A 269 23.17 -7.17 6.89
C GLY A 269 22.57 -6.75 8.24
N ALA A 270 23.38 -6.16 9.10
CA ALA A 270 22.99 -5.67 10.42
C ALA A 270 22.82 -4.14 10.41
N VAL A 271 21.59 -3.67 10.49
CA VAL A 271 21.27 -2.24 10.59
C VAL A 271 21.12 -1.87 12.07
N VAL A 272 21.99 -1.00 12.53
CA VAL A 272 22.14 -0.61 13.95
C VAL A 272 21.58 0.79 14.14
N TYR A 273 20.71 0.95 15.13
CA TYR A 273 20.13 2.27 15.44
C TYR A 273 19.55 2.36 16.84
N ARG A 274 19.41 3.58 17.32
CA ARG A 274 18.67 3.90 18.54
C ARG A 274 17.18 4.02 18.25
N VAL A 275 16.33 3.56 19.16
CA VAL A 275 14.88 3.69 19.03
C VAL A 275 14.45 5.00 19.66
N PRO A 276 13.88 5.96 18.92
CA PRO A 276 13.39 7.20 19.48
C PRO A 276 12.34 6.95 20.57
N GLY A 277 12.43 7.71 21.67
CA GLY A 277 11.46 7.62 22.77
C GLY A 277 11.71 6.50 23.80
N LEU A 278 12.74 5.68 23.62
CA LEU A 278 13.19 4.82 24.71
C LEU A 278 14.01 5.65 25.71
N GLU A 279 13.62 5.62 26.99
CA GLU A 279 14.33 6.31 28.07
C GLU A 279 15.76 5.82 28.30
N ASN A 280 16.13 4.68 27.70
CA ASN A 280 17.43 4.05 27.86
C ASN A 280 18.32 4.24 26.63
N ASP A 281 19.09 5.31 26.60
CA ASP A 281 20.08 5.62 25.55
C ASP A 281 21.20 4.59 25.39
N LYS A 282 21.29 3.63 26.31
CA LYS A 282 22.32 2.57 26.27
C LYS A 282 21.91 1.37 25.44
N LEU A 283 20.66 1.32 24.94
CA LEU A 283 20.16 0.24 24.11
C LEU A 283 20.22 0.59 22.63
N LEU A 284 20.65 -0.38 21.84
CA LEU A 284 20.61 -0.35 20.38
C LEU A 284 19.61 -1.37 19.89
N LYS A 285 18.89 -1.04 18.82
CA LYS A 285 18.15 -2.02 18.03
C LYS A 285 19.01 -2.48 16.87
N ILE A 286 19.12 -3.78 16.73
CA ILE A 286 19.80 -4.44 15.63
C ILE A 286 18.70 -5.06 14.76
N SER A 287 18.56 -4.55 13.54
CA SER A 287 17.66 -5.14 12.54
C SER A 287 18.47 -5.92 11.53
N LEU A 288 18.20 -7.21 11.44
CA LEU A 288 18.87 -8.11 10.50
C LEU A 288 18.03 -8.24 9.24
N ARG A 289 18.70 -8.23 8.10
CA ARG A 289 18.14 -8.63 6.80
C ARG A 289 19.08 -9.64 6.19
N SER A 290 18.52 -10.57 5.41
CA SER A 290 19.32 -11.61 4.78
C SER A 290 18.84 -11.94 3.37
N SER A 291 19.71 -12.61 2.62
CA SER A 291 19.32 -13.28 1.37
C SER A 291 18.42 -14.49 1.66
N VAL A 292 17.83 -15.06 0.60
CA VAL A 292 16.90 -16.21 0.70
C VAL A 292 17.56 -17.44 1.33
N SER A 293 18.90 -17.58 1.23
CA SER A 293 19.65 -18.73 1.75
C SER A 293 19.81 -18.74 3.28
N GLU A 294 19.62 -17.58 3.94
CA GLU A 294 19.87 -17.40 5.37
C GLU A 294 18.58 -17.31 6.18
N ASP A 295 18.67 -17.64 7.45
CA ASP A 295 17.59 -17.44 8.44
C ASP A 295 18.13 -16.61 9.61
N THR A 296 17.57 -15.41 9.80
CA THR A 296 17.97 -14.51 10.87
C THR A 296 17.18 -14.70 12.17
N THR A 297 16.13 -15.53 12.15
CA THR A 297 15.23 -15.71 13.29
C THR A 297 15.94 -16.32 14.51
N PRO A 298 16.76 -17.40 14.36
CA PRO A 298 17.45 -17.99 15.51
C PRO A 298 18.40 -16.99 16.20
N ILE A 299 19.04 -16.13 15.41
CA ILE A 299 19.93 -15.09 15.93
C ILE A 299 19.16 -14.09 16.79
N SER A 300 18.04 -13.59 16.27
CA SER A 300 17.24 -12.61 16.99
C SER A 300 16.61 -13.20 18.24
N GLN A 301 16.19 -14.46 18.22
CA GLN A 301 15.62 -15.17 19.38
C GLN A 301 16.61 -15.35 20.52
N GLU A 302 17.88 -15.62 20.21
CA GLU A 302 18.95 -15.72 21.20
C GLU A 302 19.08 -14.45 22.05
N PHE A 303 18.81 -13.29 21.45
CA PHE A 303 18.85 -11.98 22.13
C PHE A 303 17.45 -11.48 22.57
N GLY A 304 16.46 -12.38 22.69
CA GLY A 304 15.11 -12.04 23.15
C GLY A 304 14.28 -11.25 22.15
N GLY A 305 14.69 -11.24 20.88
CA GLY A 305 13.96 -10.63 19.78
C GLY A 305 13.18 -11.64 18.94
N GLY A 306 12.87 -11.28 17.69
CA GLY A 306 12.14 -12.13 16.77
C GLY A 306 11.90 -11.49 15.41
N GLY A 307 11.03 -12.10 14.62
CA GLY A 307 10.69 -11.63 13.28
C GLY A 307 10.45 -12.77 12.29
N HIS A 308 10.75 -12.52 11.03
CA HIS A 308 10.65 -13.47 9.93
C HIS A 308 12.03 -13.94 9.48
N ARG A 309 12.05 -15.05 8.74
CA ARG A 309 13.27 -15.69 8.25
C ARG A 309 14.33 -14.70 7.72
N ASN A 310 13.92 -13.80 6.84
CA ASN A 310 14.83 -12.85 6.19
C ASN A 310 14.77 -11.43 6.77
N ALA A 311 14.02 -11.22 7.85
CA ALA A 311 13.82 -9.92 8.47
C ALA A 311 13.47 -10.06 9.96
N SER A 312 14.46 -9.98 10.84
CA SER A 312 14.28 -10.09 12.28
C SER A 312 14.99 -8.96 13.02
N SER A 313 14.73 -8.80 14.29
CA SER A 313 15.39 -7.77 15.10
C SER A 313 15.42 -8.10 16.57
N PHE A 314 16.36 -7.50 17.31
CA PHE A 314 16.50 -7.60 18.76
C PHE A 314 17.10 -6.32 19.33
N MET A 315 17.10 -6.23 20.66
CA MET A 315 17.69 -5.13 21.39
C MET A 315 18.93 -5.62 22.16
N ILE A 316 19.98 -4.81 22.17
CA ILE A 316 21.23 -5.13 22.86
C ILE A 316 21.84 -3.86 23.45
N SER A 317 22.63 -3.98 24.51
CA SER A 317 23.33 -2.81 25.05
C SER A 317 24.44 -2.35 24.10
N PHE A 318 24.66 -1.02 24.07
CA PHE A 318 25.79 -0.44 23.31
C PHE A 318 27.13 -1.10 23.70
N ALA A 319 27.36 -1.30 24.99
CA ALA A 319 28.61 -1.90 25.47
C ALA A 319 28.80 -3.37 24.99
N GLU A 320 27.71 -4.10 24.85
CA GLU A 320 27.78 -5.47 24.30
C GLU A 320 28.00 -5.45 22.79
N PHE A 321 27.31 -4.57 22.08
CA PHE A 321 27.50 -4.43 20.63
C PHE A 321 28.93 -3.99 20.26
N GLU A 322 29.55 -3.11 21.04
CA GLU A 322 30.94 -2.68 20.78
C GLU A 322 31.94 -3.86 20.79
N LYS A 323 31.68 -4.90 21.59
CA LYS A 323 32.52 -6.11 21.60
C LYS A 323 32.42 -6.94 20.32
N TRP A 324 31.37 -6.74 19.53
CA TRP A 324 31.16 -7.45 18.27
C TRP A 324 31.91 -6.82 17.09
N LYS A 325 32.34 -5.57 17.22
CA LYS A 325 33.09 -4.90 16.16
C LYS A 325 34.44 -5.58 15.96
N VAL A 326 34.74 -5.86 14.71
CA VAL A 326 36.04 -6.41 14.31
C VAL A 326 36.97 -5.24 14.04
N ASP A 327 38.02 -5.11 14.84
CA ASP A 327 39.05 -4.11 14.57
C ASP A 327 39.69 -4.39 13.22
N LYS A 328 39.63 -3.43 12.31
CA LYS A 328 40.50 -3.47 11.12
C LYS A 328 41.93 -3.35 11.63
N ARG A 329 42.59 -4.49 11.83
CA ARG A 329 44.04 -4.46 12.03
C ARG A 329 44.67 -3.81 10.78
N ALA A 330 45.44 -2.74 11.03
CA ALA A 330 46.15 -1.94 10.07
C ALA A 330 47.10 -2.81 9.18
#